data_8ed4ad51408c2bd0c72a4f1cb7b1de92
#
_entry.id   8ed4ad51408c2bd0c72a4f1cb7b1de92
#
_cell.length_a   1.000
_cell.length_b   1.000
_cell.length_c   1.000
_cell.angle_alpha   90.00
_cell.angle_beta   90.00
_cell.angle_gamma   90.00
#
_symmetry.space_group_name_H-M   'P 1'
#
loop_
_entity.id
_entity.type
_entity.pdbx_description
1 polymer ?
#
loop_
_entity_poly.entity_id
_entity_poly.type
_entity_poly.pdbx_seq_one_letter_code
_entity_poly.pdbx_strand_id
1 'polypeptide(L)'
;MKKKIIYWEKVVDKIRDHRFNVHTGGSIPTLFEGAYQYSTIPYRMISNILDYLELKPSDVFVDLGCGKGRVLCCAAQYAMKEIVGVEIDEHLYQIAKENAEHLKFRHTPIQVIHCPAQDYDYADGTLFWLFKPFDLDTMKDVLAKIKKSIDTNPRSIQIVYINIAPDQESYLDQVDWLYKGLKWEKNKRKKLYHTVSIYSAKP
;
A
#
# COMPACT_ATOMS: atom_id res chain seq x y z
N MET A 1 -0.91 5.27 29.74
CA MET A 1 -1.90 5.53 28.71
C MET A 1 -1.47 5.06 27.31
N LYS A 2 -0.23 5.34 26.83
CA LYS A 2 0.27 4.91 25.49
C LYS A 2 0.26 3.39 25.27
N LYS A 3 0.71 2.57 26.24
CA LYS A 3 0.73 1.10 26.14
C LYS A 3 -0.68 0.49 26.00
N LYS A 4 -1.71 1.06 26.64
CA LYS A 4 -3.10 0.58 26.56
C LYS A 4 -3.71 0.80 25.15
N ILE A 5 -3.44 1.95 24.51
CA ILE A 5 -3.99 2.26 23.18
C ILE A 5 -3.42 1.30 22.12
N ILE A 6 -2.10 1.07 22.13
CA ILE A 6 -1.43 0.12 21.22
C ILE A 6 -1.94 -1.31 21.44
N TYR A 7 -2.20 -1.69 22.68
CA TYR A 7 -2.75 -3.00 23.01
C TYR A 7 -4.15 -3.20 22.39
N TRP A 8 -5.04 -2.21 22.54
CA TRP A 8 -6.38 -2.28 21.98
C TRP A 8 -6.41 -2.33 20.46
N GLU A 9 -5.54 -1.58 19.77
CA GLU A 9 -5.44 -1.66 18.30
C GLU A 9 -5.00 -3.07 17.84
N LYS A 10 -4.04 -3.68 18.54
CA LYS A 10 -3.64 -5.07 18.26
C LYS A 10 -4.76 -6.09 18.48
N VAL A 11 -5.60 -5.87 19.49
CA VAL A 11 -6.78 -6.72 19.73
C VAL A 11 -7.80 -6.55 18.61
N VAL A 12 -8.10 -5.31 18.22
CA VAL A 12 -9.01 -5.00 17.10
C VAL A 12 -8.49 -5.60 15.80
N ASP A 13 -7.18 -5.50 15.53
CA ASP A 13 -6.56 -6.08 14.34
C ASP A 13 -6.71 -7.61 14.31
N LYS A 14 -6.50 -8.29 15.44
CA LYS A 14 -6.71 -9.75 15.53
C LYS A 14 -8.18 -10.15 15.31
N ILE A 15 -9.12 -9.38 15.84
CA ILE A 15 -10.55 -9.61 15.61
C ILE A 15 -10.89 -9.45 14.13
N ARG A 16 -10.33 -8.44 13.45
CA ARG A 16 -10.52 -8.24 12.01
C ARG A 16 -9.87 -9.34 11.18
N ASP A 17 -8.63 -9.75 11.49
CA ASP A 17 -7.99 -10.90 10.85
C ASP A 17 -8.89 -12.14 10.94
N HIS A 18 -9.41 -12.44 12.14
CA HIS A 18 -10.33 -13.56 12.33
C HIS A 18 -11.62 -13.42 11.52
N ARG A 19 -12.26 -12.24 11.55
CA ARG A 19 -13.48 -11.97 10.80
C ARG A 19 -13.28 -12.10 9.30
N PHE A 20 -12.16 -11.65 8.79
CA PHE A 20 -11.79 -11.74 7.37
C PHE A 20 -11.25 -13.12 6.98
N ASN A 21 -10.96 -13.97 7.94
CA ASN A 21 -10.32 -15.28 7.76
C ASN A 21 -8.93 -15.16 7.13
N VAL A 22 -8.11 -14.24 7.65
CA VAL A 22 -6.75 -13.94 7.16
C VAL A 22 -5.74 -13.87 8.30
N HIS A 23 -4.45 -13.94 7.97
CA HIS A 23 -3.34 -13.91 8.91
C HIS A 23 -2.33 -12.83 8.52
N THR A 24 -2.62 -11.56 8.85
CA THR A 24 -1.81 -10.41 8.42
C THR A 24 -0.96 -9.79 9.53
N GLY A 25 -1.05 -10.30 10.75
CA GLY A 25 -0.30 -9.77 11.90
C GLY A 25 1.18 -10.14 11.91
N GLY A 26 1.93 -9.47 12.78
CA GLY A 26 3.35 -9.74 13.04
C GLY A 26 4.31 -8.83 12.29
N SER A 27 5.60 -9.16 12.40
CA SER A 27 6.72 -8.48 11.75
C SER A 27 7.72 -9.56 11.33
N ILE A 28 8.24 -9.46 10.12
CA ILE A 28 9.20 -10.41 9.54
C ILE A 28 10.39 -9.60 9.05
N PRO A 29 11.65 -9.93 9.47
CA PRO A 29 12.85 -9.33 8.90
C PRO A 29 12.94 -9.62 7.40
N THR A 30 13.39 -8.65 6.61
CA THR A 30 13.71 -8.90 5.21
C THR A 30 15.17 -9.30 5.04
N LEU A 31 15.43 -10.14 4.04
CA LEU A 31 16.77 -10.52 3.59
C LEU A 31 17.14 -9.88 2.25
N PHE A 32 16.24 -9.06 1.67
CA PHE A 32 16.44 -8.43 0.37
C PHE A 32 17.06 -7.06 0.51
N GLU A 33 18.14 -6.82 -0.25
CA GLU A 33 18.78 -5.50 -0.34
C GLU A 33 17.79 -4.47 -0.91
N GLY A 34 17.80 -3.27 -0.36
CA GLY A 34 16.87 -2.20 -0.75
C GLY A 34 15.44 -2.33 -0.25
N ALA A 35 15.02 -3.49 0.29
CA ALA A 35 13.70 -3.67 0.88
C ALA A 35 13.71 -3.46 2.40
N TYR A 36 12.57 -3.00 2.94
CA TYR A 36 12.43 -2.81 4.38
C TYR A 36 11.70 -3.99 5.03
N GLN A 37 11.97 -4.17 6.33
CA GLN A 37 11.31 -5.18 7.15
C GLN A 37 9.78 -5.08 7.06
N TYR A 38 9.12 -6.25 6.89
CA TYR A 38 7.66 -6.32 6.94
C TYR A 38 7.12 -5.83 8.29
N SER A 39 6.19 -4.90 8.21
CA SER A 39 5.38 -4.43 9.33
C SER A 39 3.99 -4.06 8.87
N THR A 40 3.02 -4.01 9.79
CA THR A 40 1.64 -3.68 9.44
C THR A 40 1.22 -2.33 10.00
N ILE A 41 0.32 -1.65 9.30
CA ILE A 41 -0.46 -0.54 9.82
C ILE A 41 -1.82 -1.04 10.33
N PRO A 42 -2.40 -0.39 11.37
CA PRO A 42 -3.69 -0.77 11.90
C PRO A 42 -4.79 -0.71 10.82
N TYR A 43 -5.69 -1.67 10.82
CA TYR A 43 -6.84 -1.75 9.92
C TYR A 43 -7.63 -0.44 9.84
N ARG A 44 -7.84 0.21 11.00
CA ARG A 44 -8.56 1.48 11.06
C ARG A 44 -7.88 2.58 10.27
N MET A 45 -6.54 2.65 10.31
CA MET A 45 -5.80 3.65 9.56
C MET A 45 -5.90 3.39 8.06
N ILE A 46 -5.79 2.12 7.64
CA ILE A 46 -5.98 1.74 6.22
C ILE A 46 -7.38 2.17 5.76
N SER A 47 -8.44 1.78 6.49
CA SER A 47 -9.82 2.15 6.12
C SER A 47 -10.01 3.67 6.02
N ASN A 48 -9.49 4.45 6.98
CA ASN A 48 -9.60 5.92 6.93
C ASN A 48 -8.92 6.54 5.70
N ILE A 49 -7.80 5.95 5.24
CA ILE A 49 -7.11 6.42 4.03
C ILE A 49 -7.93 6.03 2.79
N LEU A 50 -8.38 4.77 2.71
CA LEU A 50 -9.18 4.29 1.58
C LEU A 50 -10.50 5.06 1.43
N ASP A 51 -11.19 5.36 2.55
CA ASP A 51 -12.42 6.19 2.56
C ASP A 51 -12.17 7.60 2.01
N TYR A 52 -10.97 8.15 2.28
CA TYR A 52 -10.58 9.49 1.79
C TYR A 52 -10.30 9.51 0.28
N LEU A 53 -9.83 8.40 -0.29
CA LEU A 53 -9.37 8.35 -1.68
C LEU A 53 -10.50 8.37 -2.73
N GLU A 54 -11.77 8.30 -2.30
CA GLU A 54 -12.94 8.30 -3.20
C GLU A 54 -12.80 7.27 -4.34
N LEU A 55 -12.52 6.01 -3.96
CA LEU A 55 -12.27 4.90 -4.86
C LEU A 55 -13.41 4.68 -5.87
N LYS A 56 -13.07 4.37 -7.12
CA LYS A 56 -14.00 4.21 -8.23
C LYS A 56 -14.01 2.77 -8.76
N PRO A 57 -15.11 2.29 -9.31
CA PRO A 57 -15.17 0.97 -9.96
C PRO A 57 -14.18 0.78 -11.11
N SER A 58 -13.66 1.86 -11.68
CA SER A 58 -12.63 1.82 -12.75
C SER A 58 -11.20 1.74 -12.21
N ASP A 59 -10.99 1.91 -10.91
CA ASP A 59 -9.63 1.97 -10.36
C ASP A 59 -8.96 0.60 -10.32
N VAL A 60 -7.67 0.62 -10.64
CA VAL A 60 -6.74 -0.48 -10.42
C VAL A 60 -5.81 -0.10 -9.27
N PHE A 61 -6.00 -0.76 -8.13
CA PHE A 61 -5.24 -0.55 -6.92
C PHE A 61 -4.01 -1.44 -6.90
N VAL A 62 -2.83 -0.88 -6.67
CA VAL A 62 -1.55 -1.62 -6.63
C VAL A 62 -0.84 -1.34 -5.31
N ASP A 63 -0.63 -2.36 -4.48
CA ASP A 63 0.15 -2.31 -3.23
C ASP A 63 1.57 -2.81 -3.49
N LEU A 64 2.53 -1.90 -3.48
CA LEU A 64 3.94 -2.20 -3.73
C LEU A 64 4.64 -2.56 -2.42
N GLY A 65 5.12 -3.81 -2.33
CA GLY A 65 5.58 -4.40 -1.08
C GLY A 65 4.39 -4.78 -0.18
N CYS A 66 3.46 -5.55 -0.70
CA CYS A 66 2.18 -5.82 -0.04
C CYS A 66 2.33 -6.69 1.23
N GLY A 67 3.50 -7.30 1.46
CA GLY A 67 3.75 -8.15 2.60
C GLY A 67 2.75 -9.31 2.68
N LYS A 68 2.09 -9.47 3.81
CA LYS A 68 1.02 -10.47 3.99
C LYS A 68 -0.35 -10.06 3.42
N GLY A 69 -0.45 -8.94 2.68
CA GLY A 69 -1.66 -8.50 2.00
C GLY A 69 -2.73 -7.85 2.88
N ARG A 70 -2.41 -7.28 4.05
CA ARG A 70 -3.42 -6.62 4.91
C ARG A 70 -4.13 -5.48 4.17
N VAL A 71 -3.38 -4.65 3.45
CA VAL A 71 -3.93 -3.53 2.70
C VAL A 71 -4.82 -4.04 1.57
N LEU A 72 -4.42 -5.10 0.87
CA LEU A 72 -5.21 -5.75 -0.17
C LEU A 72 -6.56 -6.24 0.37
N CYS A 73 -6.55 -6.89 1.55
CA CYS A 73 -7.77 -7.36 2.21
C CYS A 73 -8.71 -6.22 2.60
N CYS A 74 -8.17 -5.05 2.99
CA CYS A 74 -8.98 -3.85 3.24
C CYS A 74 -9.53 -3.27 1.94
N ALA A 75 -8.68 -3.11 0.92
CA ALA A 75 -9.06 -2.55 -0.37
C ALA A 75 -10.14 -3.39 -1.06
N ALA A 76 -10.10 -4.72 -0.89
CA ALA A 76 -11.09 -5.63 -1.46
C ALA A 76 -12.51 -5.47 -0.90
N GLN A 77 -12.70 -4.66 0.14
CA GLN A 77 -14.03 -4.28 0.65
C GLN A 77 -14.68 -3.16 -0.18
N TYR A 78 -13.94 -2.53 -1.09
CA TYR A 78 -14.41 -1.48 -1.98
C TYR A 78 -14.59 -2.03 -3.39
N ALA A 79 -15.56 -1.47 -4.13
CA ALA A 79 -15.77 -1.83 -5.53
C ALA A 79 -14.74 -1.11 -6.42
N MET A 80 -13.82 -1.88 -7.00
CA MET A 80 -12.80 -1.42 -7.95
C MET A 80 -12.69 -2.40 -9.13
N LYS A 81 -11.96 -2.03 -10.16
CA LYS A 81 -11.70 -2.92 -11.31
C LYS A 81 -10.85 -4.10 -10.89
N GLU A 82 -9.77 -3.82 -10.18
CA GLU A 82 -8.77 -4.83 -9.80
C GLU A 82 -7.95 -4.38 -8.60
N ILE A 83 -7.44 -5.34 -7.83
CA ILE A 83 -6.50 -5.13 -6.73
C ILE A 83 -5.31 -6.04 -6.94
N VAL A 84 -4.11 -5.45 -6.98
CA VAL A 84 -2.86 -6.16 -7.19
C VAL A 84 -1.93 -5.92 -6.00
N GLY A 85 -1.36 -6.99 -5.45
CA GLY A 85 -0.24 -6.94 -4.52
C GLY A 85 1.04 -7.37 -5.20
N VAL A 86 2.10 -6.60 -5.05
CA VAL A 86 3.44 -6.95 -5.53
C VAL A 86 4.34 -7.21 -4.33
N GLU A 87 4.98 -8.37 -4.29
CA GLU A 87 5.85 -8.78 -3.17
C GLU A 87 7.08 -9.51 -3.68
N ILE A 88 8.26 -9.13 -3.20
CA ILE A 88 9.53 -9.73 -3.58
C ILE A 88 9.89 -10.95 -2.73
N ASP A 89 9.44 -11.00 -1.47
CA ASP A 89 9.70 -12.10 -0.55
C ASP A 89 8.73 -13.24 -0.81
N GLU A 90 9.25 -14.40 -1.24
CA GLU A 90 8.47 -15.60 -1.56
C GLU A 90 7.57 -16.04 -0.40
N HIS A 91 8.09 -16.00 0.84
CA HIS A 91 7.32 -16.42 2.01
C HIS A 91 6.15 -15.47 2.30
N LEU A 92 6.39 -14.15 2.21
CA LEU A 92 5.33 -13.14 2.36
C LEU A 92 4.31 -13.22 1.22
N TYR A 93 4.78 -13.41 -0.02
CA TYR A 93 3.94 -13.62 -1.19
C TYR A 93 2.99 -14.80 -1.00
N GLN A 94 3.47 -15.95 -0.55
CA GLN A 94 2.63 -17.15 -0.32
C GLN A 94 1.55 -16.85 0.73
N ILE A 95 1.91 -16.19 1.84
CA ILE A 95 0.93 -15.77 2.86
C ILE A 95 -0.10 -14.80 2.30
N ALA A 96 0.34 -13.81 1.50
CA ALA A 96 -0.56 -12.83 0.88
C ALA A 96 -1.54 -13.51 -0.08
N LYS A 97 -1.07 -14.46 -0.87
CA LYS A 97 -1.88 -15.28 -1.79
C LYS A 97 -2.92 -16.09 -1.04
N GLU A 98 -2.53 -16.82 0.00
CA GLU A 98 -3.46 -17.57 0.86
C GLU A 98 -4.51 -16.65 1.49
N ASN A 99 -4.09 -15.47 2.01
CA ASN A 99 -5.01 -14.49 2.56
C ASN A 99 -6.00 -13.96 1.50
N ALA A 100 -5.54 -13.70 0.28
CA ALA A 100 -6.39 -13.27 -0.82
C ALA A 100 -7.42 -14.34 -1.22
N GLU A 101 -7.03 -15.61 -1.24
CA GLU A 101 -7.91 -16.76 -1.55
C GLU A 101 -8.97 -16.98 -0.47
N HIS A 102 -8.59 -16.89 0.80
CA HIS A 102 -9.45 -17.17 1.95
C HIS A 102 -10.28 -15.97 2.43
N LEU A 103 -10.02 -14.75 1.90
CA LEU A 103 -10.68 -13.52 2.32
C LEU A 103 -12.21 -13.61 2.17
N LYS A 104 -12.91 -13.39 3.29
CA LYS A 104 -14.37 -13.28 3.32
C LYS A 104 -14.83 -11.84 3.02
N PHE A 105 -16.04 -11.73 2.46
CA PHE A 105 -16.74 -10.44 2.22
C PHE A 105 -16.02 -9.50 1.26
N ARG A 106 -15.32 -10.01 0.26
CA ARG A 106 -14.67 -9.20 -0.78
C ARG A 106 -15.66 -8.76 -1.87
N HIS A 107 -15.50 -7.54 -2.36
CA HIS A 107 -16.21 -7.00 -3.52
C HIS A 107 -15.37 -7.06 -4.79
N THR A 108 -14.05 -6.94 -4.64
CA THR A 108 -13.09 -6.95 -5.76
C THR A 108 -12.11 -8.11 -5.61
N PRO A 109 -11.80 -8.85 -6.68
CA PRO A 109 -10.78 -9.90 -6.65
C PRO A 109 -9.40 -9.31 -6.39
N ILE A 110 -8.54 -10.11 -5.74
CA ILE A 110 -7.15 -9.77 -5.45
C ILE A 110 -6.26 -10.69 -6.26
N GLN A 111 -5.29 -10.10 -6.96
CA GLN A 111 -4.15 -10.80 -7.53
C GLN A 111 -2.90 -10.49 -6.72
N VAL A 112 -2.07 -11.49 -6.45
CA VAL A 112 -0.75 -11.28 -5.84
C VAL A 112 0.31 -11.75 -6.82
N ILE A 113 1.34 -10.92 -7.04
CA ILE A 113 2.41 -11.16 -8.00
C ILE A 113 3.73 -11.23 -7.23
N HIS A 114 4.49 -12.32 -7.45
CA HIS A 114 5.81 -12.49 -6.90
C HIS A 114 6.86 -11.93 -7.87
N CYS A 115 7.28 -10.70 -7.64
CA CYS A 115 8.38 -10.07 -8.37
C CYS A 115 8.93 -8.85 -7.61
N PRO A 116 10.15 -8.39 -7.94
CA PRO A 116 10.61 -7.06 -7.55
C PRO A 116 9.67 -5.98 -8.09
N ALA A 117 9.48 -4.89 -7.33
CA ALA A 117 8.64 -3.78 -7.79
C ALA A 117 9.12 -3.19 -9.12
N GLN A 118 10.44 -3.20 -9.37
CA GLN A 118 11.03 -2.74 -10.64
C GLN A 118 10.60 -3.59 -11.85
N ASP A 119 10.16 -4.83 -11.64
CA ASP A 119 9.82 -5.77 -12.74
C ASP A 119 8.30 -5.88 -12.96
N TYR A 120 7.50 -5.22 -12.13
CA TYR A 120 6.05 -5.16 -12.28
C TYR A 120 5.64 -4.35 -13.53
N ASP A 121 4.57 -4.77 -14.20
CA ASP A 121 3.94 -4.03 -15.30
C ASP A 121 2.95 -2.99 -14.76
N TYR A 122 3.28 -1.73 -14.90
CA TYR A 122 2.49 -0.60 -14.40
C TYR A 122 1.38 -0.13 -15.34
N ALA A 123 1.11 -0.83 -16.44
CA ALA A 123 0.27 -0.35 -17.57
C ALA A 123 -1.11 0.20 -17.16
N ASP A 124 -1.81 -0.45 -16.24
CA ASP A 124 -3.19 -0.14 -15.87
C ASP A 124 -3.37 0.51 -14.47
N GLY A 125 -2.34 0.52 -13.64
CA GLY A 125 -2.42 1.01 -12.27
C GLY A 125 -2.89 2.46 -12.19
N THR A 126 -3.94 2.75 -11.41
CA THR A 126 -4.44 4.11 -11.16
C THR A 126 -4.18 4.60 -9.75
N LEU A 127 -4.01 3.67 -8.80
CA LEU A 127 -3.76 3.98 -7.42
C LEU A 127 -2.63 3.10 -6.88
N PHE A 128 -1.53 3.73 -6.49
CA PHE A 128 -0.35 3.05 -5.96
C PHE A 128 -0.23 3.30 -4.46
N TRP A 129 -0.11 2.22 -3.68
CA TRP A 129 0.04 2.27 -2.24
C TRP A 129 1.44 1.82 -1.85
N LEU A 130 2.14 2.63 -1.03
CA LEU A 130 3.49 2.39 -0.57
C LEU A 130 3.57 2.61 0.94
N PHE A 131 3.87 1.56 1.68
CA PHE A 131 4.18 1.67 3.10
C PHE A 131 5.66 1.43 3.33
N LYS A 132 6.49 2.40 2.96
CA LYS A 132 7.96 2.34 3.07
C LYS A 132 8.51 0.99 2.57
N PRO A 133 8.21 0.59 1.31
CA PRO A 133 8.54 -0.75 0.85
C PRO A 133 10.02 -0.94 0.50
N PHE A 134 10.70 0.11 0.03
CA PHE A 134 12.06 0.05 -0.53
C PHE A 134 12.81 1.38 -0.36
N ASP A 135 14.10 1.38 -0.71
CA ASP A 135 15.00 2.52 -0.66
C ASP A 135 14.74 3.57 -1.76
N LEU A 136 15.56 4.65 -1.76
CA LEU A 136 15.39 5.74 -2.71
C LEU A 136 15.70 5.33 -4.16
N ASP A 137 16.69 4.47 -4.38
CA ASP A 137 17.10 4.10 -5.75
C ASP A 137 16.05 3.21 -6.39
N THR A 138 15.54 2.22 -5.67
CA THR A 138 14.37 1.42 -6.09
C THR A 138 13.14 2.30 -6.36
N MET A 139 12.91 3.33 -5.52
CA MET A 139 11.81 4.26 -5.72
C MET A 139 11.94 5.06 -7.02
N LYS A 140 13.14 5.51 -7.38
CA LYS A 140 13.39 6.21 -8.65
C LYS A 140 13.04 5.33 -9.85
N ASP A 141 13.48 4.07 -9.83
CA ASP A 141 13.20 3.11 -10.90
C ASP A 141 11.69 2.85 -11.04
N VAL A 142 11.00 2.64 -9.93
CA VAL A 142 9.54 2.46 -9.89
C VAL A 142 8.82 3.69 -10.47
N LEU A 143 9.19 4.90 -10.05
CA LEU A 143 8.58 6.13 -10.54
C LEU A 143 8.84 6.35 -12.04
N ALA A 144 10.03 6.02 -12.54
CA ALA A 144 10.33 6.09 -13.97
C ALA A 144 9.44 5.13 -14.78
N LYS A 145 9.19 3.92 -14.27
CA LYS A 145 8.28 2.96 -14.92
C LYS A 145 6.82 3.41 -14.85
N ILE A 146 6.35 3.96 -13.73
CA ILE A 146 5.02 4.55 -13.62
C ILE A 146 4.87 5.70 -14.63
N LYS A 147 5.85 6.62 -14.71
CA LYS A 147 5.83 7.71 -15.70
C LYS A 147 5.74 7.19 -17.13
N LYS A 148 6.60 6.24 -17.49
CA LYS A 148 6.57 5.60 -18.81
C LYS A 148 5.21 4.98 -19.11
N SER A 149 4.59 4.34 -18.12
CA SER A 149 3.25 3.74 -18.30
C SER A 149 2.16 4.78 -18.54
N ILE A 150 2.24 5.96 -17.90
CA ILE A 150 1.31 7.07 -18.12
C ILE A 150 1.50 7.68 -19.51
N ASP A 151 2.75 7.80 -19.97
CA ASP A 151 3.07 8.33 -21.29
C ASP A 151 2.57 7.40 -22.41
N THR A 152 2.56 6.09 -22.16
CA THR A 152 2.09 5.09 -23.11
C THR A 152 0.55 4.92 -23.07
N ASN A 153 0.00 4.95 -21.86
CA ASN A 153 -1.45 4.82 -21.60
C ASN A 153 -1.90 5.98 -20.69
N PRO A 154 -2.26 7.15 -21.27
CA PRO A 154 -2.59 8.36 -20.50
C PRO A 154 -3.78 8.16 -19.58
N ARG A 155 -3.55 8.38 -18.28
CA ARG A 155 -4.55 8.27 -17.22
C ARG A 155 -4.14 9.06 -15.99
N SER A 156 -5.13 9.46 -15.18
CA SER A 156 -4.85 10.04 -13.86
C SER A 156 -4.44 8.95 -12.89
N ILE A 157 -3.44 9.23 -12.06
CA ILE A 157 -3.01 8.34 -11.01
C ILE A 157 -2.92 9.04 -9.66
N GLN A 158 -2.96 8.25 -8.58
CA GLN A 158 -2.60 8.68 -7.23
C GLN A 158 -1.55 7.76 -6.64
N ILE A 159 -0.61 8.34 -5.88
CA ILE A 159 0.39 7.62 -5.11
C ILE A 159 0.18 7.96 -3.64
N VAL A 160 -0.15 6.95 -2.84
CA VAL A 160 -0.30 7.06 -1.39
C VAL A 160 0.98 6.54 -0.75
N TYR A 161 1.77 7.44 -0.18
CA TYR A 161 3.01 7.06 0.49
C TYR A 161 2.86 7.22 2.00
N ILE A 162 3.06 6.13 2.73
CA ILE A 162 2.93 6.09 4.18
C ILE A 162 4.31 5.98 4.81
N ASN A 163 4.58 6.86 5.77
CA ASN A 163 5.83 6.92 6.53
C ASN A 163 7.06 7.11 5.64
N ILE A 164 6.94 7.98 4.64
CA ILE A 164 8.01 8.32 3.69
C ILE A 164 9.27 8.81 4.42
N ALA A 165 10.43 8.41 3.95
CA ALA A 165 11.71 8.91 4.45
C ALA A 165 12.00 10.32 3.91
N PRO A 166 12.75 11.17 4.67
CA PRO A 166 12.97 12.57 4.26
C PRO A 166 13.67 12.75 2.90
N ASP A 167 14.60 11.88 2.57
CA ASP A 167 15.30 11.85 1.27
C ASP A 167 14.35 11.50 0.12
N GLN A 168 13.50 10.52 0.33
CA GLN A 168 12.47 10.12 -0.62
C GLN A 168 11.41 11.22 -0.80
N GLU A 169 10.96 11.87 0.29
CA GLU A 169 10.03 12.98 0.20
C GLU A 169 10.64 14.15 -0.57
N SER A 170 11.91 14.49 -0.28
CA SER A 170 12.64 15.55 -0.99
C SER A 170 12.78 15.26 -2.48
N TYR A 171 12.98 14.00 -2.86
CA TYR A 171 13.02 13.60 -4.26
C TYR A 171 11.65 13.73 -4.92
N LEU A 172 10.57 13.19 -4.31
CA LEU A 172 9.22 13.29 -4.85
C LEU A 172 8.75 14.75 -5.04
N ASP A 173 9.14 15.64 -4.14
CA ASP A 173 8.80 17.08 -4.22
C ASP A 173 9.51 17.80 -5.41
N GLN A 174 10.51 17.16 -6.04
CA GLN A 174 11.22 17.66 -7.22
C GLN A 174 10.78 17.00 -8.54
N VAL A 175 9.93 15.99 -8.47
CA VAL A 175 9.39 15.29 -9.66
C VAL A 175 8.33 16.16 -10.32
N ASP A 176 8.62 16.67 -11.52
CA ASP A 176 7.85 17.70 -12.23
C ASP A 176 6.45 17.25 -12.70
N TRP A 177 6.24 15.94 -12.89
CA TRP A 177 4.95 15.37 -13.30
C TRP A 177 4.05 14.94 -12.14
N LEU A 178 4.56 15.02 -10.88
CA LEU A 178 3.80 14.73 -9.66
C LEU A 178 3.38 16.03 -8.95
N TYR A 179 2.13 16.05 -8.55
CA TYR A 179 1.56 17.14 -7.74
C TYR A 179 1.34 16.64 -6.32
N LYS A 180 2.01 17.27 -5.36
CA LYS A 180 1.79 16.99 -3.94
C LYS A 180 0.39 17.46 -3.54
N GLY A 181 -0.42 16.54 -3.12
CA GLY A 181 -1.75 16.80 -2.58
C GLY A 181 -1.75 16.90 -1.07
N LEU A 182 -2.56 16.06 -0.43
CA LEU A 182 -2.71 16.06 1.02
C LEU A 182 -1.50 15.43 1.72
N LYS A 183 -1.11 16.03 2.86
CA LYS A 183 -0.21 15.40 3.83
C LYS A 183 -0.89 15.31 5.19
N TRP A 184 -0.99 14.11 5.73
CA TRP A 184 -1.43 13.88 7.10
C TRP A 184 -0.23 13.66 8.02
N GLU A 185 -0.13 14.50 9.04
CA GLU A 185 0.87 14.34 10.07
C GLU A 185 0.41 13.35 11.15
N LYS A 186 1.38 12.72 11.81
CA LYS A 186 1.11 11.83 12.96
C LYS A 186 0.24 12.54 13.98
N ASN A 187 -0.92 11.98 14.27
CA ASN A 187 -1.86 12.54 15.24
C ASN A 187 -2.45 11.43 16.13
N LYS A 188 -1.94 11.33 17.34
CA LYS A 188 -2.37 10.28 18.29
C LYS A 188 -3.84 10.40 18.69
N ARG A 189 -4.39 11.61 18.76
CA ARG A 189 -5.82 11.81 19.10
C ARG A 189 -6.73 11.29 17.97
N LYS A 190 -6.30 11.45 16.72
CA LYS A 190 -6.99 10.92 15.53
C LYS A 190 -6.56 9.49 15.17
N LYS A 191 -5.72 8.85 15.99
CA LYS A 191 -5.17 7.50 15.77
C LYS A 191 -4.40 7.36 14.43
N LEU A 192 -3.77 8.43 13.99
CA LEU A 192 -2.83 8.45 12.87
C LEU A 192 -1.42 8.21 13.42
N TYR A 193 -0.93 6.99 13.27
CA TYR A 193 0.37 6.58 13.83
C TYR A 193 1.53 6.82 12.87
N HIS A 194 1.23 7.04 11.59
CA HIS A 194 2.17 7.29 10.52
C HIS A 194 1.81 8.58 9.78
N THR A 195 2.80 9.19 9.13
CA THR A 195 2.54 10.24 8.14
C THR A 195 1.95 9.60 6.88
N VAL A 196 1.10 10.32 6.19
CA VAL A 196 0.56 9.93 4.88
C VAL A 196 0.73 11.09 3.93
N SER A 197 1.39 10.86 2.81
CA SER A 197 1.53 11.83 1.72
C SER A 197 0.82 11.27 0.48
N ILE A 198 0.02 12.10 -0.17
CA ILE A 198 -0.69 11.72 -1.39
C ILE A 198 -0.18 12.61 -2.51
N TYR A 199 0.31 11.98 -3.55
CA TYR A 199 0.73 12.63 -4.79
C TYR A 199 -0.22 12.21 -5.91
N SER A 200 -0.41 13.05 -6.90
CA SER A 200 -1.24 12.76 -8.07
C SER A 200 -0.55 13.20 -9.35
N ALA A 201 -0.86 12.51 -10.44
CA ALA A 201 -0.51 12.94 -11.79
C ALA A 201 -1.76 12.90 -12.67
N LYS A 202 -1.83 13.85 -13.59
CA LYS A 202 -2.83 13.90 -14.65
C LYS A 202 -2.15 13.56 -15.98
N PRO A 203 -2.89 13.05 -16.96
CA PRO A 203 -2.39 12.83 -18.31
C PRO A 203 -1.83 14.09 -18.93
#